data_ac2037ec2aba6a7a491be775f183ebee
#
_entry.id   ac2037ec2aba6a7a491be775f183ebee
#
_cell.length_a   1.000
_cell.length_b   1.000
_cell.length_c   1.000
_cell.angle_alpha   90.00
_cell.angle_beta   90.00
_cell.angle_gamma   90.00
#
_symmetry.space_group_name_H-M   'P 1'
#
loop_
_entity.id
_entity.type
_entity.pdbx_description
1 polymer ?
#
loop_
_entity_poly.entity_id
_entity_poly.type
_entity_poly.pdbx_seq_one_letter_code
_entity_poly.pdbx_strand_id
1 'polypeptide(L)'
;MRKLLLKLCLYTIAFLPLALMQAIGAFLGVLAYIGSKHYRSLFRPQYEAVVKARRLPLKLWEAVRASGMLFSDSLWIWRNPKKALALVEVQNWGLVEAAINEGHGLVMLTPHLGGFEIIPRVLAQHFPATILYRPSRQEWLNEVVEEGRAYPNMHFVPTNLHGVRQMTRALTRGEAIGILPDQVPSGGEGVWVPFFGRPAYTTPLPARLANRNNTPVVMLSLIHI
;
A
#
# COMPACT_ATOMS: atom_id res chain seq x y z
N MET A 1 25.88 -8.82 -12.34
CA MET A 1 26.05 -7.59 -13.12
C MET A 1 24.71 -6.97 -13.54
N ARG A 2 23.82 -7.66 -14.29
CA ARG A 2 22.50 -7.11 -14.75
C ARG A 2 21.60 -6.61 -13.59
N LYS A 3 21.48 -7.40 -12.49
CA LYS A 3 20.66 -7.03 -11.31
C LYS A 3 21.21 -5.78 -10.60
N LEU A 4 22.52 -5.65 -10.47
CA LEU A 4 23.19 -4.48 -9.88
C LEU A 4 22.96 -3.22 -10.72
N LEU A 5 23.05 -3.32 -12.04
CA LEU A 5 22.76 -2.21 -12.96
C LEU A 5 21.29 -1.76 -12.85
N LEU A 6 20.34 -2.72 -12.76
CA LEU A 6 18.93 -2.39 -12.57
C LEU A 6 18.68 -1.69 -11.23
N LYS A 7 19.28 -2.18 -10.14
CA LYS A 7 19.19 -1.55 -8.81
C LYS A 7 19.75 -0.12 -8.84
N LEU A 8 20.92 0.06 -9.44
CA LEU A 8 21.56 1.39 -9.59
C LEU A 8 20.68 2.33 -10.44
N CYS A 9 20.13 1.84 -11.55
CA CYS A 9 19.24 2.61 -12.41
C CYS A 9 18.00 3.06 -11.64
N LEU A 10 17.32 2.16 -10.91
CA LEU A 10 16.15 2.50 -10.09
C LEU A 10 16.48 3.57 -9.04
N TYR A 11 17.64 3.44 -8.40
CA TYR A 11 18.07 4.41 -7.37
C TYR A 11 18.39 5.77 -7.96
N THR A 12 19.02 5.82 -9.12
CA THR A 12 19.38 7.07 -9.80
C THR A 12 18.13 7.81 -10.29
N ILE A 13 17.22 7.09 -10.95
CA ILE A 13 15.97 7.65 -11.47
C ILE A 13 15.09 8.19 -10.33
N ALA A 14 15.06 7.53 -9.18
CA ALA A 14 14.25 7.94 -8.04
C ALA A 14 14.62 9.31 -7.43
N PHE A 15 15.74 9.94 -7.83
CA PHE A 15 16.09 11.30 -7.46
C PHE A 15 15.52 12.37 -8.41
N LEU A 16 14.92 11.97 -9.53
CA LEU A 16 14.25 12.90 -10.44
C LEU A 16 13.10 13.64 -9.73
N PRO A 17 12.69 14.82 -10.22
CA PRO A 17 11.50 15.51 -9.73
C PRO A 17 10.26 14.61 -9.78
N LEU A 18 9.38 14.73 -8.79
CA LEU A 18 8.18 13.89 -8.67
C LEU A 18 7.34 13.88 -9.96
N ALA A 19 7.11 15.06 -10.55
CA ALA A 19 6.35 15.19 -11.80
C ALA A 19 6.94 14.36 -12.96
N LEU A 20 8.27 14.32 -13.05
CA LEU A 20 8.95 13.52 -14.07
C LEU A 20 8.86 12.02 -13.76
N MET A 21 9.00 11.63 -12.50
CA MET A 21 8.78 10.26 -12.06
C MET A 21 7.35 9.79 -12.39
N GLN A 22 6.37 10.62 -12.12
CA GLN A 22 4.96 10.33 -12.44
C GLN A 22 4.72 10.24 -13.95
N ALA A 23 5.34 11.10 -14.76
CA ALA A 23 5.27 11.01 -16.21
C ALA A 23 5.85 9.69 -16.75
N ILE A 24 7.00 9.27 -16.22
CA ILE A 24 7.63 7.97 -16.54
C ILE A 24 6.71 6.82 -16.12
N GLY A 25 6.19 6.86 -14.89
CA GLY A 25 5.25 5.85 -14.39
C GLY A 25 3.99 5.74 -15.25
N ALA A 26 3.38 6.87 -15.58
CA ALA A 26 2.20 6.94 -16.45
C ALA A 26 2.47 6.34 -17.84
N PHE A 27 3.61 6.67 -18.43
CA PHE A 27 4.03 6.11 -19.73
C PHE A 27 4.22 4.58 -19.65
N LEU A 28 4.91 4.09 -18.63
CA LEU A 28 5.12 2.65 -18.42
C LEU A 28 3.79 1.92 -18.17
N GLY A 29 2.84 2.53 -17.45
CA GLY A 29 1.49 2.00 -17.26
C GLY A 29 0.75 1.82 -18.59
N VAL A 30 0.84 2.80 -19.46
CA VAL A 30 0.26 2.72 -20.83
C VAL A 30 0.93 1.60 -21.65
N LEU A 31 2.25 1.53 -21.62
CA LEU A 31 3.00 0.46 -22.31
C LEU A 31 2.61 -0.93 -21.80
N ALA A 32 2.49 -1.10 -20.47
CA ALA A 32 2.06 -2.34 -19.86
C ALA A 32 0.64 -2.72 -20.29
N TYR A 33 -0.28 -1.75 -20.32
CA TYR A 33 -1.65 -1.98 -20.75
C TYR A 33 -1.75 -2.38 -22.24
N ILE A 34 -0.99 -1.74 -23.12
CA ILE A 34 -0.97 -2.07 -24.55
C ILE A 34 -0.25 -3.40 -24.79
N GLY A 35 0.88 -3.64 -24.15
CA GLY A 35 1.74 -4.80 -24.37
C GLY A 35 1.24 -6.10 -23.74
N SER A 36 0.47 -6.03 -22.63
CA SER A 36 0.05 -7.23 -21.91
C SER A 36 -1.44 -7.50 -22.03
N LYS A 37 -1.80 -8.55 -22.79
CA LYS A 37 -3.19 -9.05 -22.86
C LYS A 37 -3.71 -9.46 -21.47
N HIS A 38 -2.86 -10.11 -20.66
CA HIS A 38 -3.21 -10.55 -19.31
C HIS A 38 -3.53 -9.36 -18.40
N TYR A 39 -2.70 -8.33 -18.42
CA TYR A 39 -2.96 -7.12 -17.62
C TYR A 39 -4.29 -6.45 -18.03
N ARG A 40 -4.54 -6.31 -19.35
CA ARG A 40 -5.82 -5.76 -19.85
C ARG A 40 -7.03 -6.56 -19.41
N SER A 41 -6.95 -7.89 -19.48
CA SER A 41 -8.08 -8.78 -19.12
C SER A 41 -8.44 -8.68 -17.63
N LEU A 42 -7.51 -8.31 -16.77
CA LEU A 42 -7.77 -8.06 -15.36
C LEU A 42 -8.21 -6.62 -15.07
N PHE A 43 -7.51 -5.64 -15.65
CA PHE A 43 -7.72 -4.23 -15.37
C PHE A 43 -9.06 -3.69 -15.87
N ARG A 44 -9.39 -3.98 -17.15
CA ARG A 44 -10.57 -3.41 -17.81
C ARG A 44 -11.89 -3.78 -17.15
N PRO A 45 -12.17 -5.05 -16.80
CA PRO A 45 -13.42 -5.40 -16.11
C PRO A 45 -13.54 -4.77 -14.71
N GLN A 46 -12.42 -4.58 -14.01
CA GLN A 46 -12.41 -3.92 -12.71
C GLN A 46 -12.71 -2.43 -12.85
N TYR A 47 -12.05 -1.75 -13.80
CA TYR A 47 -12.34 -0.35 -14.14
C TYR A 47 -13.81 -0.17 -14.50
N GLU A 48 -14.36 -0.96 -15.42
CA GLU A 48 -15.76 -0.88 -15.86
C GLU A 48 -16.73 -1.11 -14.69
N ALA A 49 -16.42 -2.05 -13.79
CA ALA A 49 -17.24 -2.30 -12.61
C ALA A 49 -17.30 -1.09 -11.66
N VAL A 50 -16.16 -0.47 -11.36
CA VAL A 50 -16.07 0.70 -10.48
C VAL A 50 -16.75 1.92 -11.10
N VAL A 51 -16.45 2.23 -12.35
CA VAL A 51 -17.04 3.37 -13.08
C VAL A 51 -18.56 3.24 -13.16
N LYS A 52 -19.07 2.04 -13.50
CA LYS A 52 -20.51 1.77 -13.56
C LYS A 52 -21.18 1.87 -12.19
N ALA A 53 -20.57 1.27 -11.15
CA ALA A 53 -21.14 1.26 -9.80
C ALA A 53 -21.22 2.65 -9.17
N ARG A 54 -20.26 3.52 -9.49
CA ARG A 54 -20.14 4.86 -8.89
C ARG A 54 -20.50 6.00 -9.84
N ARG A 55 -20.83 5.72 -11.12
CA ARG A 55 -21.11 6.72 -12.17
C ARG A 55 -19.99 7.78 -12.26
N LEU A 56 -18.75 7.37 -12.13
CA LEU A 56 -17.59 8.27 -12.13
C LEU A 56 -17.27 8.74 -13.56
N PRO A 57 -16.96 10.03 -13.77
CA PRO A 57 -16.54 10.55 -15.08
C PRO A 57 -15.07 10.23 -15.41
N LEU A 58 -14.54 9.12 -14.88
CA LEU A 58 -13.15 8.71 -15.03
C LEU A 58 -12.94 8.03 -16.38
N LYS A 59 -11.95 8.50 -17.15
CA LYS A 59 -11.56 7.88 -18.42
C LYS A 59 -10.62 6.70 -18.20
N LEU A 60 -10.76 5.67 -19.05
CA LEU A 60 -9.91 4.47 -18.97
C LEU A 60 -8.41 4.79 -18.96
N TRP A 61 -7.98 5.70 -19.82
CA TRP A 61 -6.56 6.06 -19.93
C TRP A 61 -6.04 6.84 -18.72
N GLU A 62 -6.87 7.57 -18.04
CA GLU A 62 -6.53 8.22 -16.77
C GLU A 62 -6.24 7.16 -15.68
N ALA A 63 -7.11 6.16 -15.56
CA ALA A 63 -6.91 5.06 -14.64
C ALA A 63 -5.66 4.21 -14.98
N VAL A 64 -5.42 3.94 -16.27
CA VAL A 64 -4.23 3.22 -16.74
C VAL A 64 -2.94 3.98 -16.40
N ARG A 65 -2.90 5.29 -16.64
CA ARG A 65 -1.76 6.13 -16.29
C ARG A 65 -1.53 6.17 -14.78
N ALA A 66 -2.59 6.36 -13.99
CA ALA A 66 -2.53 6.37 -12.54
C ALA A 66 -1.98 5.04 -11.96
N SER A 67 -2.35 3.90 -12.55
CA SER A 67 -1.82 2.59 -12.11
C SER A 67 -0.31 2.45 -12.31
N GLY A 68 0.24 3.06 -13.35
CA GLY A 68 1.70 3.13 -13.57
C GLY A 68 2.40 4.09 -12.62
N MET A 69 1.77 5.23 -12.32
CA MET A 69 2.29 6.23 -11.39
C MET A 69 2.47 5.67 -9.98
N LEU A 70 1.63 4.73 -9.52
CA LEU A 70 1.74 4.08 -8.23
C LEU A 70 3.13 3.50 -7.97
N PHE A 71 3.75 2.87 -8.97
CA PHE A 71 5.09 2.30 -8.83
C PHE A 71 6.18 3.36 -8.79
N SER A 72 6.08 4.41 -9.61
CA SER A 72 7.05 5.50 -9.62
C SER A 72 6.96 6.36 -8.35
N ASP A 73 5.75 6.60 -7.85
CA ASP A 73 5.53 7.28 -6.57
C ASP A 73 6.17 6.50 -5.41
N SER A 74 6.00 5.17 -5.38
CA SER A 74 6.63 4.32 -4.35
C SER A 74 8.16 4.47 -4.35
N LEU A 75 8.81 4.37 -5.52
CA LEU A 75 10.25 4.55 -5.64
C LEU A 75 10.71 5.94 -5.20
N TRP A 76 9.97 6.97 -5.58
CA TRP A 76 10.29 8.35 -5.22
C TRP A 76 10.14 8.59 -3.72
N ILE A 77 9.07 8.11 -3.09
CA ILE A 77 8.83 8.19 -1.65
C ILE A 77 9.95 7.50 -0.87
N TRP A 78 10.38 6.32 -1.31
CA TRP A 78 11.44 5.58 -0.63
C TRP A 78 12.78 6.33 -0.63
N ARG A 79 13.11 7.05 -1.69
CA ARG A 79 14.39 7.78 -1.82
C ARG A 79 14.32 9.22 -1.32
N ASN A 80 13.13 9.79 -1.21
CA ASN A 80 12.92 11.17 -0.79
C ASN A 80 11.95 11.28 0.40
N PRO A 81 12.14 10.52 1.50
CA PRO A 81 11.13 10.42 2.56
C PRO A 81 10.81 11.77 3.21
N LYS A 82 11.82 12.63 3.42
CA LYS A 82 11.61 13.98 3.99
C LYS A 82 10.79 14.88 3.06
N LYS A 83 11.09 14.85 1.75
CA LYS A 83 10.33 15.64 0.76
C LYS A 83 8.91 15.10 0.63
N ALA A 84 8.74 13.77 0.63
CA ALA A 84 7.43 13.15 0.55
C ALA A 84 6.56 13.50 1.75
N LEU A 85 7.09 13.43 2.96
CA LEU A 85 6.37 13.82 4.19
C LEU A 85 5.98 15.30 4.19
N ALA A 86 6.81 16.18 3.65
CA ALA A 86 6.51 17.61 3.54
C ALA A 86 5.36 17.95 2.57
N LEU A 87 4.98 17.02 1.70
CA LEU A 87 3.84 17.15 0.78
C LEU A 87 2.54 16.59 1.36
N VAL A 88 2.58 15.96 2.54
CA VAL A 88 1.40 15.29 3.13
C VAL A 88 0.67 16.27 4.04
N GLU A 89 -0.61 16.46 3.77
CA GLU A 89 -1.57 17.04 4.69
C GLU A 89 -2.45 15.93 5.25
N VAL A 90 -2.50 15.81 6.58
CA VAL A 90 -3.30 14.77 7.24
C VAL A 90 -4.58 15.39 7.76
N GLN A 91 -5.71 14.97 7.22
CA GLN A 91 -7.03 15.35 7.70
C GLN A 91 -7.53 14.37 8.76
N ASN A 92 -8.28 14.88 9.74
CA ASN A 92 -8.89 14.09 10.81
C ASN A 92 -7.90 13.25 11.64
N TRP A 93 -6.66 13.73 11.83
CA TRP A 93 -5.64 13.02 12.60
C TRP A 93 -6.10 12.68 14.03
N GLY A 94 -6.95 13.51 14.65
CA GLY A 94 -7.54 13.24 15.95
C GLY A 94 -8.28 11.91 16.09
N LEU A 95 -8.78 11.33 14.98
CA LEU A 95 -9.36 9.98 14.98
C LEU A 95 -8.31 8.89 15.25
N VAL A 96 -7.11 9.08 14.69
CA VAL A 96 -5.98 8.17 14.91
C VAL A 96 -5.47 8.29 16.35
N GLU A 97 -5.32 9.51 16.84
CA GLU A 97 -4.90 9.76 18.23
C GLU A 97 -5.90 9.21 19.24
N ALA A 98 -7.19 9.44 19.03
CA ALA A 98 -8.24 8.87 19.88
C ALA A 98 -8.16 7.34 19.91
N ALA A 99 -8.03 6.71 18.76
CA ALA A 99 -7.97 5.25 18.66
C ALA A 99 -6.72 4.65 19.34
N ILE A 100 -5.54 5.24 19.17
CA ILE A 100 -4.32 4.73 19.81
C ILE A 100 -4.33 4.95 21.33
N ASN A 101 -4.94 6.05 21.79
CA ASN A 101 -5.06 6.39 23.21
C ASN A 101 -6.02 5.46 24.00
N GLU A 102 -6.83 4.65 23.33
CA GLU A 102 -7.60 3.58 23.98
C GLU A 102 -6.70 2.51 24.61
N GLY A 103 -5.42 2.44 24.22
CA GLY A 103 -4.42 1.54 24.81
C GLY A 103 -4.50 0.08 24.27
N HIS A 104 -5.40 -0.19 23.34
CA HIS A 104 -5.57 -1.52 22.72
C HIS A 104 -4.77 -1.70 21.40
N GLY A 105 -3.85 -0.75 21.10
CA GLY A 105 -3.19 -0.65 19.82
C GLY A 105 -4.13 -0.13 18.71
N LEU A 106 -3.68 -0.18 17.48
CA LEU A 106 -4.43 0.33 16.32
C LEU A 106 -4.28 -0.61 15.13
N VAL A 107 -5.38 -1.03 14.52
CA VAL A 107 -5.37 -1.65 13.19
C VAL A 107 -5.59 -0.57 12.15
N MET A 108 -4.55 -0.23 11.41
CA MET A 108 -4.62 0.69 10.29
C MET A 108 -4.80 -0.07 8.98
N LEU A 109 -5.84 0.27 8.24
CA LEU A 109 -6.11 -0.24 6.90
C LEU A 109 -5.84 0.84 5.86
N THR A 110 -5.23 0.47 4.76
CA THR A 110 -5.06 1.35 3.60
C THR A 110 -5.12 0.54 2.30
N PRO A 111 -5.74 1.04 1.24
CA PRO A 111 -5.69 0.40 -0.07
C PRO A 111 -4.39 0.75 -0.81
N HIS A 112 -4.03 -0.06 -1.83
CA HIS A 112 -2.95 0.25 -2.76
C HIS A 112 -3.38 1.36 -3.74
N LEU A 113 -3.64 2.56 -3.23
CA LEU A 113 -4.05 3.73 -4.01
C LEU A 113 -3.05 4.88 -3.86
N GLY A 114 -2.69 5.50 -4.98
CA GLY A 114 -1.78 6.63 -4.99
C GLY A 114 -0.44 6.33 -4.34
N GLY A 115 0.15 7.32 -3.70
CA GLY A 115 1.43 7.17 -2.98
C GLY A 115 1.30 6.49 -1.62
N PHE A 116 0.57 5.39 -1.51
CA PHE A 116 0.26 4.68 -0.24
C PHE A 116 1.50 4.36 0.61
N GLU A 117 2.67 4.24 0.01
CA GLU A 117 3.95 4.01 0.72
C GLU A 117 4.34 5.12 1.71
N ILE A 118 3.69 6.30 1.63
CA ILE A 118 3.93 7.38 2.60
C ILE A 118 3.18 7.14 3.93
N ILE A 119 2.04 6.44 3.90
CA ILE A 119 1.15 6.29 5.06
C ILE A 119 1.86 5.66 6.26
N PRO A 120 2.61 4.55 6.12
CA PRO A 120 3.36 3.99 7.24
C PRO A 120 4.38 4.97 7.84
N ARG A 121 4.98 5.84 7.01
CA ARG A 121 5.94 6.85 7.47
C ARG A 121 5.28 7.96 8.29
N VAL A 122 4.08 8.37 7.89
CA VAL A 122 3.28 9.32 8.66
C VAL A 122 2.98 8.75 10.05
N LEU A 123 2.52 7.49 10.12
CA LEU A 123 2.28 6.83 11.41
C LEU A 123 3.56 6.73 12.26
N ALA A 124 4.66 6.31 11.67
CA ALA A 124 5.92 6.09 12.36
C ALA A 124 6.57 7.36 12.93
N GLN A 125 6.12 8.54 12.52
CA GLN A 125 6.51 9.80 13.16
C GLN A 125 5.92 9.95 14.56
N HIS A 126 4.81 9.28 14.84
CA HIS A 126 4.05 9.43 16.09
C HIS A 126 4.15 8.20 17.00
N PHE A 127 4.18 7.00 16.44
CA PHE A 127 4.23 5.75 17.22
C PHE A 127 4.80 4.59 16.39
N PRO A 128 5.31 3.50 17.05
CA PRO A 128 5.79 2.31 16.35
C PRO A 128 4.68 1.66 15.52
N ALA A 129 5.02 1.26 14.29
CA ALA A 129 4.09 0.62 13.38
C ALA A 129 4.68 -0.66 12.77
N THR A 130 3.93 -1.76 12.87
CA THR A 130 4.28 -3.05 12.27
C THR A 130 3.41 -3.28 11.02
N ILE A 131 4.04 -3.35 9.86
CA ILE A 131 3.36 -3.39 8.55
C ILE A 131 3.49 -4.77 7.93
N LEU A 132 2.36 -5.36 7.55
CA LEU A 132 2.33 -6.63 6.85
C LEU A 132 2.71 -6.43 5.38
N TYR A 133 3.65 -7.21 4.86
CA TYR A 133 4.01 -7.17 3.46
C TYR A 133 4.20 -8.57 2.87
N ARG A 134 4.00 -8.69 1.57
CA ARG A 134 4.27 -9.91 0.83
C ARG A 134 5.62 -9.80 0.13
N PRO A 135 6.61 -10.62 0.50
CA PRO A 135 7.89 -10.64 -0.19
C PRO A 135 7.74 -10.97 -1.68
N SER A 136 8.54 -10.32 -2.51
CA SER A 136 8.62 -10.65 -3.93
C SER A 136 9.26 -12.02 -4.15
N ARG A 137 8.89 -12.69 -5.24
CA ARG A 137 9.56 -13.92 -5.68
C ARG A 137 11.00 -13.69 -6.18
N GLN A 138 11.36 -12.42 -6.42
CA GLN A 138 12.69 -12.03 -6.90
C GLN A 138 13.48 -11.40 -5.75
N GLU A 139 14.53 -12.06 -5.29
CA GLU A 139 15.36 -11.62 -4.14
C GLU A 139 15.91 -10.20 -4.30
N TRP A 140 16.44 -9.86 -5.49
CA TRP A 140 16.99 -8.53 -5.74
C TRP A 140 15.95 -7.40 -5.58
N LEU A 141 14.67 -7.71 -5.84
CA LEU A 141 13.58 -6.75 -5.64
C LEU A 141 13.20 -6.63 -4.16
N ASN A 142 13.31 -7.72 -3.39
CA ASN A 142 13.14 -7.67 -1.94
C ASN A 142 14.14 -6.72 -1.30
N GLU A 143 15.43 -6.81 -1.68
CA GLU A 143 16.47 -5.89 -1.19
C GLU A 143 16.10 -4.42 -1.47
N VAL A 144 15.65 -4.10 -2.70
CA VAL A 144 15.24 -2.74 -3.07
C VAL A 144 14.05 -2.26 -2.23
N VAL A 145 13.05 -3.14 -2.01
CA VAL A 145 11.87 -2.84 -1.21
C VAL A 145 12.20 -2.66 0.26
N GLU A 146 13.00 -3.55 0.84
CA GLU A 146 13.42 -3.49 2.24
C GLU A 146 14.25 -2.25 2.53
N GLU A 147 15.27 -1.96 1.70
CA GLU A 147 16.06 -0.73 1.81
C GLU A 147 15.19 0.53 1.63
N GLY A 148 14.27 0.50 0.65
CA GLY A 148 13.37 1.61 0.38
C GLY A 148 12.39 1.88 1.51
N ARG A 149 11.92 0.84 2.18
CA ARG A 149 10.97 0.92 3.29
C ARG A 149 11.61 1.14 4.65
N ALA A 150 12.94 1.00 4.76
CA ALA A 150 13.64 1.23 6.02
C ALA A 150 13.39 2.67 6.53
N TYR A 151 12.77 2.78 7.70
CA TYR A 151 12.44 4.04 8.34
C TYR A 151 12.35 3.84 9.87
N PRO A 152 12.74 4.83 10.70
CA PRO A 152 12.61 4.71 12.15
C PRO A 152 11.18 4.36 12.57
N ASN A 153 11.03 3.53 13.61
CA ASN A 153 9.76 3.07 14.16
C ASN A 153 8.87 2.26 13.19
N MET A 154 9.38 1.85 12.02
CA MET A 154 8.68 0.97 11.08
C MET A 154 9.27 -0.43 11.09
N HIS A 155 8.42 -1.44 11.26
CA HIS A 155 8.79 -2.85 11.21
C HIS A 155 7.97 -3.55 10.14
N PHE A 156 8.64 -4.12 9.13
CA PHE A 156 7.96 -4.89 8.09
C PHE A 156 8.02 -6.37 8.40
N VAL A 157 6.85 -7.02 8.35
CA VAL A 157 6.72 -8.44 8.65
C VAL A 157 6.05 -9.19 7.48
N PRO A 158 6.53 -10.42 7.16
CA PRO A 158 6.01 -11.17 6.02
C PRO A 158 4.61 -11.74 6.29
N THR A 159 3.87 -12.01 5.19
CA THR A 159 2.52 -12.63 5.22
C THR A 159 2.60 -14.13 5.54
N ASN A 160 3.06 -14.48 6.73
CA ASN A 160 3.10 -15.85 7.25
C ASN A 160 2.76 -15.87 8.75
N LEU A 161 2.70 -17.04 9.35
CA LEU A 161 2.37 -17.19 10.79
C LEU A 161 3.30 -16.41 11.71
N HIS A 162 4.59 -16.29 11.35
CA HIS A 162 5.55 -15.53 12.13
C HIS A 162 5.23 -14.04 12.12
N GLY A 163 4.95 -13.48 10.94
CA GLY A 163 4.54 -12.08 10.80
C GLY A 163 3.22 -11.78 11.52
N VAL A 164 2.22 -12.66 11.41
CA VAL A 164 0.94 -12.50 12.13
C VAL A 164 1.16 -12.52 13.65
N ARG A 165 2.05 -13.37 14.17
CA ARG A 165 2.42 -13.36 15.60
C ARG A 165 3.09 -12.06 16.02
N GLN A 166 3.97 -11.49 15.17
CA GLN A 166 4.60 -10.19 15.44
C GLN A 166 3.56 -9.06 15.48
N MET A 167 2.60 -9.03 14.54
CA MET A 167 1.50 -8.07 14.55
C MET A 167 0.65 -8.20 15.83
N THR A 168 0.32 -9.43 16.24
CA THR A 168 -0.41 -9.67 17.50
C THR A 168 0.35 -9.10 18.70
N ARG A 169 1.68 -9.32 18.76
CA ARG A 169 2.52 -8.78 19.84
C ARG A 169 2.59 -7.25 19.82
N ALA A 170 2.64 -6.65 18.63
CA ALA A 170 2.61 -5.19 18.49
C ALA A 170 1.31 -4.61 19.08
N LEU A 171 0.15 -5.18 18.73
CA LEU A 171 -1.13 -4.78 19.32
C LEU A 171 -1.17 -4.95 20.84
N THR A 172 -0.61 -6.05 21.38
CA THR A 172 -0.53 -6.27 22.84
C THR A 172 0.33 -5.21 23.55
N ARG A 173 1.29 -4.61 22.84
CA ARG A 173 2.09 -3.48 23.36
C ARG A 173 1.44 -2.11 23.17
N GLY A 174 0.21 -2.06 22.63
CA GLY A 174 -0.47 -0.80 22.32
C GLY A 174 0.05 -0.10 21.06
N GLU A 175 0.79 -0.79 20.19
CA GLU A 175 1.36 -0.24 18.97
C GLU A 175 0.39 -0.34 17.78
N ALA A 176 0.71 0.35 16.69
CA ALA A 176 -0.05 0.26 15.46
C ALA A 176 0.39 -0.93 14.58
N ILE A 177 -0.56 -1.51 13.86
CA ILE A 177 -0.30 -2.42 12.76
C ILE A 177 -0.92 -1.89 11.46
N GLY A 178 -0.25 -2.15 10.33
CA GLY A 178 -0.72 -1.75 9.01
C GLY A 178 -0.98 -2.95 8.10
N ILE A 179 -2.15 -2.97 7.46
CA ILE A 179 -2.56 -4.02 6.52
C ILE A 179 -3.21 -3.37 5.30
N LEU A 180 -2.84 -3.86 4.12
CA LEU A 180 -3.48 -3.52 2.85
C LEU A 180 -4.38 -4.69 2.43
N PRO A 181 -5.70 -4.64 2.70
CA PRO A 181 -6.58 -5.79 2.58
C PRO A 181 -7.17 -6.00 1.18
N ASP A 182 -6.81 -5.17 0.21
CA ASP A 182 -7.39 -5.10 -1.13
C ASP A 182 -6.76 -6.09 -2.14
N GLN A 183 -5.80 -6.91 -1.71
CA GLN A 183 -5.27 -8.01 -2.51
C GLN A 183 -5.94 -9.34 -2.17
N VAL A 184 -6.11 -10.18 -3.20
CA VAL A 184 -6.68 -11.52 -3.04
C VAL A 184 -5.76 -12.38 -2.16
N PRO A 185 -6.26 -12.94 -1.02
CA PRO A 185 -5.46 -13.82 -0.19
C PRO A 185 -5.17 -15.15 -0.89
N SER A 186 -4.02 -15.75 -0.58
CA SER A 186 -3.63 -17.07 -1.07
C SER A 186 -4.09 -18.18 -0.13
N GLY A 187 -4.08 -19.43 -0.59
CA GLY A 187 -4.22 -20.60 0.28
C GLY A 187 -5.62 -20.88 0.84
N GLY A 188 -6.67 -20.31 0.28
CA GLY A 188 -8.04 -20.55 0.75
C GLY A 188 -8.41 -19.83 2.06
N GLU A 189 -7.60 -18.86 2.49
CA GLU A 189 -7.77 -18.18 3.79
C GLU A 189 -8.76 -16.99 3.75
N GLY A 190 -9.35 -16.70 2.60
CA GLY A 190 -10.27 -15.59 2.42
C GLY A 190 -11.74 -15.92 2.67
N VAL A 191 -12.55 -14.89 2.68
CA VAL A 191 -14.01 -14.96 2.70
C VAL A 191 -14.60 -14.17 1.53
N TRP A 192 -15.72 -14.62 0.99
CA TRP A 192 -16.42 -13.90 -0.06
C TRP A 192 -17.29 -12.81 0.55
N VAL A 193 -17.03 -11.56 0.15
CA VAL A 193 -17.80 -10.39 0.58
C VAL A 193 -18.22 -9.56 -0.64
N PRO A 194 -19.36 -8.85 -0.58
CA PRO A 194 -19.78 -7.98 -1.68
C PRO A 194 -18.85 -6.76 -1.77
N PHE A 195 -18.35 -6.48 -2.98
CA PHE A 195 -17.53 -5.31 -3.29
C PHE A 195 -17.91 -4.75 -4.66
N PHE A 196 -18.39 -3.52 -4.73
CA PHE A 196 -18.93 -2.91 -5.95
C PHE A 196 -19.98 -3.77 -6.69
N GLY A 197 -20.86 -4.44 -5.91
CA GLY A 197 -21.92 -5.29 -6.45
C GLY A 197 -21.47 -6.65 -6.99
N ARG A 198 -20.23 -7.06 -6.71
CA ARG A 198 -19.66 -8.37 -7.08
C ARG A 198 -19.06 -9.04 -5.86
N PRO A 199 -19.07 -10.38 -5.78
CA PRO A 199 -18.34 -11.07 -4.73
C PRO A 199 -16.82 -10.88 -4.92
N ALA A 200 -16.13 -10.48 -3.85
CA ALA A 200 -14.68 -10.36 -3.78
C ALA A 200 -14.13 -11.28 -2.69
N TYR A 201 -13.10 -12.06 -3.03
CA TYR A 201 -12.43 -12.92 -2.08
C TYR A 201 -11.44 -12.10 -1.26
N THR A 202 -11.78 -11.85 0.01
CA THR A 202 -11.15 -10.85 0.87
C THR A 202 -10.52 -11.49 2.10
N THR A 203 -9.39 -10.96 2.56
CA THR A 203 -8.72 -11.45 3.76
C THR A 203 -9.50 -11.09 5.04
N PRO A 204 -9.82 -12.06 5.91
CA PRO A 204 -10.43 -11.80 7.23
C PRO A 204 -9.39 -11.42 8.30
N LEU A 205 -8.10 -11.38 7.97
CA LEU A 205 -7.02 -11.17 8.94
C LEU A 205 -7.18 -9.86 9.74
N PRO A 206 -7.49 -8.70 9.14
CA PRO A 206 -7.67 -7.46 9.89
C PRO A 206 -8.76 -7.58 10.97
N ALA A 207 -9.91 -8.14 10.59
CA ALA A 207 -11.03 -8.32 11.52
C ALA A 207 -10.68 -9.31 12.66
N ARG A 208 -9.97 -10.40 12.35
CA ARG A 208 -9.52 -11.37 13.37
C ARG A 208 -8.55 -10.74 14.37
N LEU A 209 -7.62 -9.89 13.91
CA LEU A 209 -6.66 -9.20 14.77
C LEU A 209 -7.35 -8.13 15.63
N ALA A 210 -8.25 -7.35 15.04
CA ALA A 210 -9.02 -6.34 15.77
C ALA A 210 -9.89 -6.97 16.87
N ASN A 211 -10.68 -8.01 16.54
CA ASN A 211 -11.57 -8.66 17.49
C ASN A 211 -10.83 -9.34 18.65
N ARG A 212 -9.64 -9.87 18.40
CA ARG A 212 -8.88 -10.58 19.45
C ARG A 212 -8.47 -9.69 20.61
N ASN A 213 -8.14 -8.42 20.36
CA ASN A 213 -7.64 -7.49 21.36
C ASN A 213 -8.62 -6.33 21.63
N ASN A 214 -9.82 -6.38 21.06
CA ASN A 214 -10.75 -5.24 21.04
C ASN A 214 -10.08 -3.96 20.52
N THR A 215 -9.28 -4.11 19.45
CA THR A 215 -8.45 -3.04 18.88
C THR A 215 -9.28 -2.19 17.92
N PRO A 216 -9.24 -0.85 18.03
CA PRO A 216 -9.89 0.03 17.07
C PRO A 216 -9.29 -0.12 15.66
N VAL A 217 -10.14 0.09 14.66
CA VAL A 217 -9.76 0.01 13.25
C VAL A 217 -9.95 1.36 12.60
N VAL A 218 -8.91 1.90 12.00
CA VAL A 218 -8.95 3.16 11.25
C VAL A 218 -8.53 2.91 9.80
N MET A 219 -9.30 3.46 8.86
CA MET A 219 -8.93 3.45 7.45
C MET A 219 -8.26 4.77 7.09
N LEU A 220 -7.05 4.67 6.55
CA LEU A 220 -6.31 5.78 5.96
C LEU A 220 -6.32 5.64 4.44
N SER A 221 -6.60 6.71 3.75
CA SER A 221 -6.55 6.76 2.29
C SER A 221 -5.76 7.99 1.85
N LEU A 222 -4.98 7.84 0.80
CA LEU A 222 -4.30 8.97 0.17
C LEU A 222 -5.16 9.51 -0.97
N ILE A 223 -5.47 10.80 -0.91
CA ILE A 223 -6.15 11.52 -1.96
C ILE A 223 -5.15 12.51 -2.56
N HIS A 224 -4.94 12.44 -3.87
CA HIS A 224 -4.18 13.46 -4.59
C HIS A 224 -5.09 14.65 -4.85
N ILE A 225 -4.70 15.78 -4.33
CA ILE A 225 -5.35 17.07 -4.58
C ILE A 225 -4.55 17.82 -5.63
#